data_f69c9e34717fe592983b8f6e2d7cb457
#
_entry.id   f69c9e34717fe592983b8f6e2d7cb457
#
_cell.length_a   1.000
_cell.length_b   1.000
_cell.length_c   1.000
_cell.angle_alpha   90.00
_cell.angle_beta   90.00
_cell.angle_gamma   90.00
#
_symmetry.space_group_name_H-M   'P 1'
#
loop_
_entity.id
_entity.type
_entity.pdbx_description
1 polymer ?
#
loop_
_entity_poly.entity_id
_entity_poly.type
_entity_poly.pdbx_seq_one_letter_code
_entity_poly.pdbx_strand_id
1 'polypeptide(L)'
;TVDKNKSLQSAVSLTYDAPFLKGLQAKGTIAYDSYSVFNKNLWKSYRIYSSDLNYQLKNKPRIANNVEDADRIVLQAQVTFDRTFLDKHHVSALVAYEQKKYEKKHSYLKREYDFYTTDVMDYASGVQTNSGTEHEETTMAYIGKFNYDYMGKYLFEYACRYDGSYRYAPGKRWAFSPSLSAGWRISEESFIKDNFSFIDNLKIRGSYGVIGENVGEPFQHVMGFTPNVNIGYEFEDGKFLGTMAAPGVINRDFTWVRSEMYNVGVEFSVLRNKLNFELDFYKKHKSGKLKIREGNLPNTFGGSMPVENVESERTQGFDLTISH
;
A
#
# COMPACT_ATOMS: atom_id res chain seq x y z
N THR A 1 6.41 -5.49 31.07
CA THR A 1 6.53 -5.60 29.60
C THR A 1 7.98 -5.34 29.22
N VAL A 2 8.49 -6.12 28.31
CA VAL A 2 9.78 -5.90 27.65
C VAL A 2 9.52 -5.88 26.17
N ASP A 3 9.87 -4.78 25.52
CA ASP A 3 9.70 -4.59 24.08
C ASP A 3 11.07 -4.42 23.43
N LYS A 4 11.37 -5.23 22.44
CA LYS A 4 12.61 -5.17 21.66
C LYS A 4 12.27 -5.13 20.18
N ASN A 5 12.66 -4.05 19.53
CA ASN A 5 12.51 -3.87 18.10
C ASN A 5 13.89 -3.81 17.45
N LYS A 6 14.07 -4.53 16.38
CA LYS A 6 15.28 -4.48 15.56
C LYS A 6 14.88 -4.21 14.13
N SER A 7 15.56 -3.32 13.47
CA SER A 7 15.39 -3.07 12.05
C SER A 7 16.74 -2.99 11.35
N LEU A 8 16.81 -3.57 10.17
CA LEU A 8 17.93 -3.45 9.27
C LEU A 8 17.37 -2.99 7.92
N GLN A 9 17.90 -1.91 7.40
CA GLN A 9 17.58 -1.42 6.07
C GLN A 9 18.86 -1.29 5.28
N SER A 10 18.92 -1.92 4.13
CA SER A 10 20.08 -1.90 3.27
C SER A 10 19.68 -1.78 1.81
N ALA A 11 20.45 -1.03 1.05
CA ALA A 11 20.27 -0.94 -0.39
C ALA A 11 21.64 -0.83 -1.08
N VAL A 12 21.79 -1.59 -2.15
CA VAL A 12 22.95 -1.52 -3.03
C VAL A 12 22.46 -1.13 -4.42
N SER A 13 23.07 -0.12 -5.00
CA SER A 13 22.78 0.32 -6.36
C SER A 13 24.05 0.33 -7.19
N LEU A 14 23.94 -0.19 -8.40
CA LEU A 14 24.97 -0.09 -9.43
C LEU A 14 24.43 0.79 -10.54
N THR A 15 25.17 1.84 -10.88
CA THR A 15 24.84 2.75 -11.96
C THR A 15 25.92 2.68 -13.04
N TYR A 16 25.50 2.58 -14.29
CA TYR A 16 26.36 2.56 -15.46
C TYR A 16 25.93 3.67 -16.42
N ASP A 17 26.79 4.65 -16.62
CA ASP A 17 26.63 5.70 -17.62
C ASP A 17 27.22 5.22 -18.94
N ALA A 18 26.41 5.13 -19.97
CA ALA A 18 26.82 4.57 -21.25
C ALA A 18 27.74 5.54 -22.03
N PRO A 19 29.02 5.22 -22.21
CA PRO A 19 29.96 6.14 -22.86
C PRO A 19 29.68 6.34 -24.35
N PHE A 20 29.02 5.38 -24.99
CA PHE A 20 28.67 5.40 -26.42
C PHE A 20 27.43 6.22 -26.76
N LEU A 21 26.58 6.56 -25.75
CA LEU A 21 25.36 7.34 -25.95
C LEU A 21 25.18 8.34 -24.81
N LYS A 22 25.55 9.60 -25.06
CA LYS A 22 25.41 10.67 -24.07
C LYS A 22 23.97 10.81 -23.58
N GLY A 23 23.78 10.74 -22.27
CA GLY A 23 22.49 10.83 -21.62
C GLY A 23 21.82 9.48 -21.32
N LEU A 24 22.40 8.36 -21.74
CA LEU A 24 21.89 7.03 -21.42
C LEU A 24 22.56 6.49 -20.15
N GLN A 25 21.73 6.08 -19.20
CA GLN A 25 22.16 5.51 -17.92
C GLN A 25 21.34 4.24 -17.63
N ALA A 26 21.98 3.21 -17.14
CA ALA A 26 21.34 2.01 -16.58
C ALA A 26 21.62 1.92 -15.09
N LYS A 27 20.61 1.57 -14.28
CA LYS A 27 20.75 1.43 -12.83
C LYS A 27 20.04 0.16 -12.37
N GLY A 28 20.77 -0.67 -11.62
CA GLY A 28 20.22 -1.78 -10.87
C GLY A 28 20.24 -1.49 -9.38
N THR A 29 19.18 -1.82 -8.66
CA THR A 29 19.09 -1.65 -7.21
C THR A 29 18.53 -2.92 -6.58
N ILE A 30 19.17 -3.36 -5.50
CA ILE A 30 18.67 -4.40 -4.59
C ILE A 30 18.55 -3.76 -3.23
N ALA A 31 17.35 -3.79 -2.65
CA ALA A 31 17.11 -3.35 -1.28
C ALA A 31 16.58 -4.52 -0.44
N TYR A 32 17.05 -4.60 0.80
CA TYR A 32 16.62 -5.56 1.79
C TYR A 32 16.30 -4.85 3.09
N ASP A 33 15.08 -4.98 3.55
CA ASP A 33 14.60 -4.49 4.82
C ASP A 33 14.21 -5.69 5.69
N SER A 34 14.70 -5.73 6.91
CA SER A 34 14.32 -6.74 7.91
C SER A 34 13.85 -6.02 9.18
N TYR A 35 12.76 -6.51 9.74
CA TYR A 35 12.17 -5.99 10.96
C TYR A 35 11.80 -7.15 11.88
N SER A 36 12.27 -7.10 13.12
CA SER A 36 11.99 -8.11 14.14
C SER A 36 11.48 -7.45 15.41
N VAL A 37 10.37 -7.94 15.91
CA VAL A 37 9.74 -7.50 17.16
C VAL A 37 9.67 -8.65 18.13
N PHE A 38 10.10 -8.41 19.35
CA PHE A 38 9.90 -9.29 20.47
C PHE A 38 9.24 -8.52 21.62
N ASN A 39 8.00 -8.89 21.95
CA ASN A 39 7.29 -8.33 23.10
C ASN A 39 7.08 -9.43 24.14
N LYS A 40 7.50 -9.17 25.36
CA LYS A 40 7.26 -10.03 26.52
C LYS A 40 6.36 -9.30 27.50
N ASN A 41 5.19 -9.85 27.75
CA ASN A 41 4.21 -9.31 28.67
C ASN A 41 4.02 -10.24 29.83
N LEU A 42 4.13 -9.71 31.05
CA LEU A 42 3.89 -10.40 32.29
C LEU A 42 2.74 -9.72 33.03
N TRP A 43 1.69 -10.46 33.27
CA TRP A 43 0.57 -10.05 34.13
C TRP A 43 0.67 -10.78 35.46
N LYS A 44 0.64 -10.02 36.55
CA LYS A 44 0.61 -10.54 37.91
C LYS A 44 -0.81 -10.45 38.46
N SER A 45 -1.13 -11.31 39.40
CA SER A 45 -2.34 -11.14 40.19
C SER A 45 -2.21 -9.93 41.13
N TYR A 46 -3.32 -9.29 41.39
CA TYR A 46 -3.41 -8.18 42.34
C TYR A 46 -4.65 -8.36 43.22
N ARG A 47 -4.61 -7.73 44.41
CA ARG A 47 -5.73 -7.78 45.35
C ARG A 47 -6.60 -6.55 45.20
N ILE A 48 -7.90 -6.76 45.15
CA ILE A 48 -8.91 -5.71 45.29
C ILE A 48 -9.54 -5.89 46.66
N TYR A 49 -9.56 -4.83 47.45
CA TYR A 49 -10.16 -4.81 48.78
C TYR A 49 -11.55 -4.19 48.72
N SER A 50 -12.51 -4.84 49.36
CA SER A 50 -13.84 -4.26 49.62
C SER A 50 -13.82 -3.33 50.84
N SER A 51 -14.93 -2.61 51.07
CA SER A 51 -15.07 -1.73 52.27
C SER A 51 -14.86 -2.47 53.60
N ASP A 52 -15.08 -3.79 53.62
CA ASP A 52 -14.98 -4.65 54.81
C ASP A 52 -13.55 -5.22 54.96
N LEU A 53 -12.55 -4.67 54.27
CA LEU A 53 -11.17 -5.16 54.21
C LEU A 53 -10.99 -6.59 53.68
N ASN A 54 -12.03 -7.22 53.21
CA ASN A 54 -11.94 -8.49 52.49
C ASN A 54 -11.31 -8.25 51.12
N TYR A 55 -10.42 -9.13 50.68
CA TYR A 55 -9.81 -9.01 49.37
C TYR A 55 -10.24 -10.14 48.42
N GLN A 56 -10.34 -9.80 47.16
CA GLN A 56 -10.42 -10.74 46.09
C GLN A 56 -9.15 -10.67 45.23
N LEU A 57 -8.57 -11.84 44.92
CA LEU A 57 -7.46 -11.92 44.03
C LEU A 57 -8.00 -11.78 42.59
N LYS A 58 -7.57 -10.77 41.89
CA LYS A 58 -7.93 -10.53 40.49
C LYS A 58 -6.75 -10.82 39.59
N ASN A 59 -7.04 -11.24 38.38
CA ASN A 59 -6.09 -11.69 37.38
C ASN A 59 -5.33 -12.97 37.75
N LYS A 60 -5.40 -13.98 36.90
CA LYS A 60 -4.48 -15.12 36.99
C LYS A 60 -3.13 -14.70 36.43
N PRO A 61 -2.00 -14.96 37.12
CA PRO A 61 -0.70 -14.62 36.60
C PRO A 61 -0.47 -15.32 35.27
N ARG A 62 0.10 -14.61 34.31
CA ARG A 62 0.37 -15.16 32.97
C ARG A 62 1.52 -14.44 32.30
N ILE A 63 2.23 -15.14 31.47
CA ILE A 63 3.29 -14.61 30.62
C ILE A 63 2.93 -14.84 29.15
N ALA A 64 3.16 -13.84 28.31
CA ALA A 64 3.01 -14.00 26.88
C ALA A 64 4.21 -13.40 26.15
N ASN A 65 4.68 -14.12 25.13
CA ASN A 65 5.68 -13.65 24.18
C ASN A 65 4.99 -13.51 22.82
N ASN A 66 5.22 -12.37 22.20
CA ASN A 66 4.80 -12.05 20.86
C ASN A 66 6.07 -11.84 20.02
N VAL A 67 6.25 -12.64 18.99
CA VAL A 67 7.40 -12.58 18.09
C VAL A 67 6.89 -12.31 16.70
N GLU A 68 7.41 -11.29 16.07
CA GLU A 68 7.10 -10.93 14.70
C GLU A 68 8.40 -10.69 13.94
N ASP A 69 8.56 -11.38 12.81
CA ASP A 69 9.65 -11.20 11.87
C ASP A 69 9.07 -10.85 10.51
N ALA A 70 9.58 -9.79 9.89
CA ALA A 70 9.15 -9.36 8.58
C ALA A 70 10.35 -8.98 7.72
N ASP A 71 10.40 -9.51 6.50
CA ASP A 71 11.45 -9.27 5.54
C ASP A 71 10.85 -8.70 4.24
N ARG A 72 11.53 -7.73 3.65
CA ARG A 72 11.18 -7.16 2.35
C ARG A 72 12.40 -7.14 1.45
N ILE A 73 12.25 -7.68 0.27
CA ILE A 73 13.25 -7.60 -0.80
C ILE A 73 12.64 -6.79 -1.95
N VAL A 74 13.39 -5.81 -2.45
CA VAL A 74 13.03 -5.04 -3.64
C VAL A 74 14.16 -5.16 -4.66
N LEU A 75 13.80 -5.61 -5.85
CA LEU A 75 14.68 -5.62 -7.02
C LEU A 75 14.16 -4.59 -8.01
N GLN A 76 15.03 -3.70 -8.46
CA GLN A 76 14.68 -2.70 -9.46
C GLN A 76 15.78 -2.60 -10.51
N ALA A 77 15.39 -2.63 -11.76
CA ALA A 77 16.26 -2.36 -12.89
C ALA A 77 15.63 -1.24 -13.72
N GLN A 78 16.41 -0.21 -14.04
CA GLN A 78 15.92 0.92 -14.83
C GLN A 78 16.94 1.37 -15.86
N VAL A 79 16.43 1.87 -16.96
CA VAL A 79 17.19 2.56 -18.00
C VAL A 79 16.57 3.94 -18.17
N THR A 80 17.41 4.96 -18.11
CA THR A 80 17.03 6.35 -18.30
C THR A 80 17.79 6.94 -19.46
N PHE A 81 17.14 7.79 -20.20
CA PHE A 81 17.74 8.61 -21.24
C PHE A 81 17.34 10.05 -21.00
N ASP A 82 18.31 10.95 -20.94
CA ASP A 82 18.09 12.38 -20.73
C ASP A 82 19.04 13.19 -21.59
N ARG A 83 18.46 13.97 -22.52
CA ARG A 83 19.28 14.77 -23.45
C ARG A 83 18.52 15.95 -24.01
N THR A 84 19.25 17.08 -24.15
CA THR A 84 18.80 18.24 -24.90
C THR A 84 19.41 18.24 -26.31
N PHE A 85 18.57 18.40 -27.32
CA PHE A 85 18.93 18.49 -28.72
C PHE A 85 18.71 19.91 -29.22
N LEU A 86 19.67 20.41 -30.00
CA LEU A 86 19.60 21.73 -30.62
C LEU A 86 19.32 22.87 -29.62
N ASP A 87 19.71 22.70 -28.35
CA ASP A 87 19.45 23.62 -27.24
C ASP A 87 17.96 24.02 -27.04
N LYS A 88 17.04 23.30 -27.67
CA LYS A 88 15.60 23.61 -27.68
C LYS A 88 14.72 22.45 -27.31
N HIS A 89 15.13 21.20 -27.57
CA HIS A 89 14.32 20.02 -27.42
C HIS A 89 14.91 19.17 -26.28
N HIS A 90 14.34 19.25 -25.10
CA HIS A 90 14.73 18.39 -23.99
C HIS A 90 13.84 17.14 -23.98
N VAL A 91 14.47 15.98 -24.03
CA VAL A 91 13.80 14.66 -24.01
C VAL A 91 14.34 13.88 -22.84
N SER A 92 13.45 13.38 -22.02
CA SER A 92 13.75 12.45 -20.94
C SER A 92 12.85 11.25 -21.01
N ALA A 93 13.42 10.05 -20.95
CA ALA A 93 12.68 8.78 -20.99
C ALA A 93 13.21 7.84 -19.90
N LEU A 94 12.32 7.06 -19.30
CA LEU A 94 12.64 6.04 -18.32
C LEU A 94 11.81 4.80 -18.62
N VAL A 95 12.49 3.65 -18.57
CA VAL A 95 11.83 2.34 -18.50
C VAL A 95 12.40 1.60 -17.29
N ALA A 96 11.53 1.04 -16.47
CA ALA A 96 11.95 0.29 -15.30
C ALA A 96 11.12 -0.98 -15.09
N TYR A 97 11.76 -1.96 -14.47
CA TYR A 97 11.15 -3.14 -13.90
C TYR A 97 11.35 -3.12 -12.39
N GLU A 98 10.31 -3.44 -11.63
CA GLU A 98 10.34 -3.53 -10.18
C GLU A 98 9.67 -4.83 -9.73
N GLN A 99 10.32 -5.54 -8.81
CA GLN A 99 9.73 -6.68 -8.12
C GLN A 99 9.92 -6.50 -6.61
N LYS A 100 8.85 -6.75 -5.86
CA LYS A 100 8.84 -6.70 -4.41
C LYS A 100 8.37 -8.05 -3.87
N LYS A 101 9.09 -8.56 -2.88
CA LYS A 101 8.67 -9.69 -2.06
C LYS A 101 8.64 -9.24 -0.60
N TYR A 102 7.55 -9.54 0.09
CA TYR A 102 7.38 -9.28 1.51
C TYR A 102 6.93 -10.55 2.19
N GLU A 103 7.61 -10.94 3.24
CA GLU A 103 7.27 -12.07 4.09
C GLU A 103 7.10 -11.56 5.52
N LYS A 104 6.09 -12.10 6.22
CA LYS A 104 5.84 -11.78 7.62
C LYS A 104 5.45 -13.05 8.36
N LYS A 105 6.12 -13.31 9.47
CA LYS A 105 5.82 -14.42 10.38
C LYS A 105 5.50 -13.86 11.75
N HIS A 106 4.45 -14.37 12.34
CA HIS A 106 4.01 -13.97 13.65
C HIS A 106 3.77 -15.21 14.50
N SER A 107 4.31 -15.20 15.71
CA SER A 107 4.11 -16.26 16.71
C SER A 107 3.70 -15.66 18.04
N TYR A 108 2.65 -16.18 18.61
CA TYR A 108 2.14 -15.81 19.92
C TYR A 108 2.18 -17.03 20.85
N LEU A 109 2.85 -16.90 21.98
CA LEU A 109 3.00 -17.93 23.01
C LEU A 109 2.52 -17.35 24.33
N LYS A 110 1.58 -18.05 25.00
CA LYS A 110 1.08 -17.65 26.32
C LYS A 110 1.04 -18.85 27.25
N ARG A 111 1.47 -18.66 28.49
CA ARG A 111 1.26 -19.61 29.59
C ARG A 111 0.71 -18.91 30.83
N GLU A 112 -0.14 -19.60 31.54
CA GLU A 112 -0.64 -19.18 32.84
C GLU A 112 0.19 -19.81 33.96
N TYR A 113 0.29 -19.12 35.08
CA TYR A 113 0.90 -19.66 36.30
C TYR A 113 -0.19 -20.12 37.25
N ASP A 114 -0.05 -21.30 37.80
CA ASP A 114 -0.86 -21.70 38.98
C ASP A 114 -0.36 -20.95 40.21
N PHE A 115 0.96 -20.75 40.33
CA PHE A 115 1.58 -19.81 41.26
C PHE A 115 2.76 -19.12 40.58
N TYR A 116 2.91 -17.83 40.79
CA TYR A 116 3.98 -17.04 40.17
C TYR A 116 5.33 -17.26 40.86
N THR A 117 6.33 -17.65 40.11
CA THR A 117 7.72 -17.84 40.56
C THR A 117 8.70 -16.88 39.91
N THR A 118 8.69 -16.84 38.60
CA THR A 118 9.66 -16.07 37.78
C THR A 118 9.00 -15.64 36.46
N ASP A 119 9.67 -14.74 35.77
CA ASP A 119 9.22 -14.25 34.44
C ASP A 119 9.76 -15.08 33.27
N VAL A 120 10.10 -16.35 33.51
CA VAL A 120 10.52 -17.31 32.49
C VAL A 120 9.33 -18.24 32.18
N MET A 121 8.99 -18.35 30.89
CA MET A 121 7.79 -19.07 30.43
C MET A 121 7.81 -20.55 30.81
N ASP A 122 8.98 -21.16 30.87
CA ASP A 122 9.11 -22.60 31.17
C ASP A 122 8.64 -22.97 32.57
N TYR A 123 8.70 -22.02 33.52
CA TYR A 123 8.21 -22.22 34.89
C TYR A 123 6.72 -21.92 35.10
N ALA A 124 6.00 -21.58 34.03
CA ALA A 124 4.56 -21.40 34.07
C ALA A 124 3.87 -22.76 33.87
N SER A 125 3.18 -23.26 34.90
CA SER A 125 2.62 -24.61 34.95
C SER A 125 1.18 -24.74 34.44
N GLY A 126 0.49 -23.61 34.26
CA GLY A 126 -0.93 -23.57 33.90
C GLY A 126 -1.21 -23.70 32.40
N VAL A 127 -2.37 -23.24 31.99
CA VAL A 127 -2.88 -23.36 30.61
C VAL A 127 -1.91 -22.75 29.59
N GLN A 128 -1.65 -23.51 28.53
CA GLN A 128 -0.80 -23.12 27.42
C GLN A 128 -1.67 -22.70 26.23
N THR A 129 -1.33 -21.60 25.59
CA THR A 129 -1.98 -21.12 24.37
C THR A 129 -0.88 -20.72 23.39
N ASN A 130 -1.00 -21.17 22.15
CA ASN A 130 -0.11 -20.76 21.07
C ASN A 130 -0.92 -20.49 19.81
N SER A 131 -0.46 -19.54 19.02
CA SER A 131 -0.98 -19.26 17.68
C SER A 131 0.14 -18.71 16.82
N GLY A 132 -0.04 -18.77 15.51
CA GLY A 132 0.91 -18.23 14.56
C GLY A 132 0.25 -17.96 13.22
N THR A 133 0.79 -17.02 12.48
CA THR A 133 0.38 -16.68 11.12
C THR A 133 1.60 -16.45 10.26
N GLU A 134 1.50 -16.82 9.00
CA GLU A 134 2.49 -16.53 7.98
C GLU A 134 1.80 -15.79 6.84
N HIS A 135 2.47 -14.78 6.30
CA HIS A 135 1.97 -13.97 5.21
C HIS A 135 3.09 -13.73 4.20
N GLU A 136 2.81 -13.96 2.94
CA GLU A 136 3.74 -13.69 1.84
C GLU A 136 3.04 -12.88 0.76
N GLU A 137 3.70 -11.83 0.29
CA GLU A 137 3.23 -11.00 -0.81
C GLU A 137 4.32 -10.84 -1.87
N THR A 138 3.94 -10.97 -3.12
CA THR A 138 4.80 -10.64 -4.25
C THR A 138 4.06 -9.76 -5.24
N THR A 139 4.69 -8.66 -5.61
CA THR A 139 4.20 -7.76 -6.65
C THR A 139 5.30 -7.47 -7.66
N MET A 140 4.91 -7.18 -8.88
CA MET A 140 5.84 -6.75 -9.93
C MET A 140 5.22 -5.63 -10.75
N ALA A 141 6.07 -4.80 -11.34
CA ALA A 141 5.62 -3.69 -12.16
C ALA A 141 6.58 -3.39 -13.30
N TYR A 142 6.02 -3.02 -14.44
CA TYR A 142 6.74 -2.36 -15.53
C TYR A 142 6.35 -0.89 -15.52
N ILE A 143 7.35 -0.02 -15.61
CA ILE A 143 7.18 1.43 -15.48
C ILE A 143 7.77 2.08 -16.73
N GLY A 144 7.02 2.97 -17.34
CA GLY A 144 7.46 3.80 -18.45
C GLY A 144 7.18 5.26 -18.17
N LYS A 145 8.13 6.14 -18.48
CA LYS A 145 7.95 7.58 -18.41
C LYS A 145 8.64 8.24 -19.58
N PHE A 146 7.98 9.21 -20.17
CA PHE A 146 8.51 10.02 -21.26
C PHE A 146 8.15 11.49 -21.01
N ASN A 147 9.15 12.37 -21.04
CA ASN A 147 8.98 13.79 -20.93
C ASN A 147 9.55 14.47 -22.17
N TYR A 148 8.87 15.48 -22.63
CA TYR A 148 9.32 16.34 -23.69
C TYR A 148 9.09 17.80 -23.32
N ASP A 149 10.11 18.59 -23.45
CA ASP A 149 10.09 20.04 -23.24
C ASP A 149 10.66 20.75 -24.48
N TYR A 150 9.89 21.66 -25.01
CA TYR A 150 10.34 22.52 -26.08
C TYR A 150 10.55 23.94 -25.58
N MET A 151 11.84 24.34 -25.50
CA MET A 151 12.30 25.68 -25.08
C MET A 151 11.79 26.14 -23.71
N GLY A 152 11.40 25.21 -22.80
CA GLY A 152 10.75 25.53 -21.54
C GLY A 152 9.34 26.08 -21.68
N LYS A 153 8.76 26.09 -22.89
CA LYS A 153 7.44 26.64 -23.21
C LYS A 153 6.34 25.61 -23.24
N TYR A 154 6.57 24.54 -23.99
CA TYR A 154 5.60 23.44 -24.17
C TYR A 154 6.11 22.21 -23.48
N LEU A 155 5.38 21.77 -22.48
CA LEU A 155 5.72 20.66 -21.63
C LEU A 155 4.76 19.51 -21.89
N PHE A 156 5.29 18.31 -22.05
CA PHE A 156 4.51 17.11 -22.25
C PHE A 156 5.10 15.98 -21.41
N GLU A 157 4.27 15.26 -20.68
CA GLU A 157 4.65 14.06 -19.94
C GLU A 157 3.65 12.93 -20.20
N TYR A 158 4.18 11.76 -20.51
CA TYR A 158 3.45 10.52 -20.51
C TYR A 158 4.13 9.57 -19.51
N ALA A 159 3.37 9.03 -18.58
CA ALA A 159 3.81 7.98 -17.68
C ALA A 159 2.84 6.81 -17.72
N CYS A 160 3.35 5.62 -17.55
CA CYS A 160 2.52 4.44 -17.41
C CYS A 160 3.14 3.46 -16.42
N ARG A 161 2.27 2.72 -15.73
CA ARG A 161 2.66 1.63 -14.85
C ARG A 161 1.75 0.43 -15.14
N TYR A 162 2.36 -0.74 -15.27
CA TYR A 162 1.67 -1.99 -15.46
C TYR A 162 1.99 -2.90 -14.28
N ASP A 163 1.07 -2.94 -13.32
CA ASP A 163 1.24 -3.61 -12.03
C ASP A 163 0.63 -5.00 -12.03
N GLY A 164 1.37 -5.99 -11.55
CA GLY A 164 0.93 -7.34 -11.35
C GLY A 164 0.83 -7.71 -9.87
N SER A 165 -0.29 -8.33 -9.47
CA SER A 165 -0.53 -8.81 -8.12
C SER A 165 -1.02 -10.26 -8.12
N TYR A 166 -0.49 -11.05 -7.21
CA TYR A 166 -0.89 -12.44 -6.99
C TYR A 166 -2.30 -12.60 -6.38
N ARG A 167 -2.85 -11.51 -5.80
CA ARG A 167 -4.15 -11.50 -5.11
C ARG A 167 -5.32 -11.88 -6.01
N TYR A 168 -5.20 -11.60 -7.30
CA TYR A 168 -6.27 -11.74 -8.26
C TYR A 168 -6.18 -13.03 -9.08
N ALA A 169 -7.32 -13.47 -9.59
CA ALA A 169 -7.40 -14.63 -10.46
C ALA A 169 -6.53 -14.48 -11.73
N PRO A 170 -6.05 -15.59 -12.31
CA PRO A 170 -5.42 -15.54 -13.63
C PRO A 170 -6.27 -14.77 -14.63
N GLY A 171 -5.65 -13.89 -15.42
CA GLY A 171 -6.34 -12.98 -16.34
C GLY A 171 -6.79 -11.63 -15.74
N LYS A 172 -6.81 -11.49 -14.39
CA LYS A 172 -7.17 -10.23 -13.70
C LYS A 172 -6.04 -9.68 -12.84
N ARG A 173 -4.87 -10.31 -12.89
CA ARG A 173 -3.71 -9.96 -12.07
C ARG A 173 -3.06 -8.63 -12.41
N TRP A 174 -3.29 -8.11 -13.60
CA TRP A 174 -2.59 -6.96 -14.12
C TRP A 174 -3.49 -5.74 -14.24
N ALA A 175 -2.98 -4.58 -13.79
CA ALA A 175 -3.62 -3.29 -13.95
C ALA A 175 -2.71 -2.34 -14.75
N PHE A 176 -3.27 -1.70 -15.76
CA PHE A 176 -2.60 -0.66 -16.52
C PHE A 176 -3.03 0.72 -16.05
N SER A 177 -2.05 1.52 -15.64
CA SER A 177 -2.21 2.83 -15.02
C SER A 177 -1.48 3.91 -15.84
N PRO A 178 -2.09 4.42 -16.92
CA PRO A 178 -1.52 5.51 -17.72
C PRO A 178 -1.77 6.87 -17.08
N SER A 179 -0.85 7.80 -17.32
CA SER A 179 -0.97 9.21 -16.98
C SER A 179 -0.44 10.06 -18.11
N LEU A 180 -1.12 11.13 -18.43
CA LEU A 180 -0.77 12.10 -19.45
C LEU A 180 -0.88 13.49 -18.85
N SER A 181 0.13 14.34 -19.06
CA SER A 181 0.05 15.76 -18.72
C SER A 181 0.64 16.62 -19.81
N ALA A 182 0.08 17.82 -19.96
CA ALA A 182 0.59 18.86 -20.84
C ALA A 182 0.55 20.21 -20.13
N GLY A 183 1.54 21.04 -20.42
CA GLY A 183 1.65 22.39 -19.88
C GLY A 183 2.13 23.36 -20.94
N TRP A 184 1.60 24.57 -20.89
CA TRP A 184 2.03 25.66 -21.72
C TRP A 184 2.39 26.87 -20.84
N ARG A 185 3.67 27.27 -20.90
CA ARG A 185 4.17 28.46 -20.23
C ARG A 185 4.01 29.66 -21.13
N ILE A 186 2.85 30.29 -21.05
CA ILE A 186 2.44 31.42 -21.89
C ILE A 186 3.35 32.64 -21.64
N SER A 187 3.83 32.78 -20.39
CA SER A 187 4.78 33.87 -20.06
C SER A 187 6.09 33.84 -20.86
N GLU A 188 6.47 32.67 -21.39
CA GLU A 188 7.68 32.54 -22.20
C GLU A 188 7.47 32.88 -23.71
N GLU A 189 6.21 33.14 -24.10
CA GLU A 189 5.92 33.58 -25.45
C GLU A 189 6.26 35.06 -25.66
N SER A 190 6.78 35.38 -26.86
CA SER A 190 7.21 36.75 -27.17
C SER A 190 6.09 37.78 -27.01
N PHE A 191 4.86 37.43 -27.38
CA PHE A 191 3.72 38.33 -27.26
C PHE A 191 3.34 38.67 -25.81
N ILE A 192 3.67 37.83 -24.81
CA ILE A 192 3.51 38.15 -23.38
C ILE A 192 4.80 38.82 -22.87
N LYS A 193 5.95 38.22 -23.12
CA LYS A 193 7.24 38.67 -22.59
C LYS A 193 7.59 40.09 -22.99
N ASP A 194 7.25 40.48 -24.22
CA ASP A 194 7.58 41.81 -24.78
C ASP A 194 6.53 42.86 -24.38
N ASN A 195 5.28 42.50 -24.13
CA ASN A 195 4.18 43.44 -23.87
C ASN A 195 3.72 43.54 -22.41
N PHE A 196 3.98 42.50 -21.59
CA PHE A 196 3.47 42.39 -20.22
C PHE A 196 4.59 42.05 -19.24
N SER A 197 5.58 42.93 -19.09
CA SER A 197 6.76 42.72 -18.24
C SER A 197 6.46 42.56 -16.75
N PHE A 198 5.23 42.81 -16.30
CA PHE A 198 4.80 42.61 -14.92
C PHE A 198 4.34 41.17 -14.63
N ILE A 199 4.18 40.35 -15.67
CA ILE A 199 3.85 38.94 -15.56
C ILE A 199 5.15 38.13 -15.49
N ASP A 200 5.42 37.54 -14.32
CA ASP A 200 6.63 36.75 -14.12
C ASP A 200 6.43 35.29 -14.56
N ASN A 201 5.26 34.74 -14.30
CA ASN A 201 4.87 33.39 -14.74
C ASN A 201 3.38 33.34 -15.07
N LEU A 202 3.07 32.76 -16.21
CA LEU A 202 1.70 32.37 -16.58
C LEU A 202 1.79 31.02 -17.28
N LYS A 203 1.21 29.99 -16.63
CA LYS A 203 1.21 28.62 -17.15
C LYS A 203 -0.16 28.02 -17.03
N ILE A 204 -0.61 27.38 -18.08
CA ILE A 204 -1.81 26.53 -18.07
C ILE A 204 -1.32 25.08 -18.14
N ARG A 205 -1.94 24.22 -17.35
CA ARG A 205 -1.64 22.79 -17.32
C ARG A 205 -2.90 21.94 -17.30
N GLY A 206 -2.82 20.78 -17.88
CA GLY A 206 -3.88 19.79 -17.83
C GLY A 206 -3.28 18.41 -17.65
N SER A 207 -3.96 17.55 -16.88
CA SER A 207 -3.54 16.17 -16.71
C SER A 207 -4.74 15.22 -16.63
N TYR A 208 -4.48 14.01 -17.07
CA TYR A 208 -5.35 12.85 -16.91
C TYR A 208 -4.52 11.67 -16.43
N GLY A 209 -5.01 10.98 -15.43
CA GLY A 209 -4.32 9.80 -14.91
C GLY A 209 -5.30 8.73 -14.42
N VAL A 210 -4.85 7.48 -14.53
CA VAL A 210 -5.54 6.31 -14.02
C VAL A 210 -4.59 5.58 -13.06
N ILE A 211 -5.12 5.16 -11.91
CA ILE A 211 -4.37 4.36 -10.93
C ILE A 211 -5.18 3.11 -10.61
N GLY A 212 -4.55 1.94 -10.73
CA GLY A 212 -5.05 0.68 -10.20
C GLY A 212 -4.65 0.54 -8.73
N GLU A 213 -5.62 0.42 -7.83
CA GLU A 213 -5.37 0.19 -6.41
C GLU A 213 -5.47 -1.31 -6.11
N ASN A 214 -4.40 -1.87 -5.51
CA ASN A 214 -4.36 -3.25 -5.05
C ASN A 214 -5.10 -3.37 -3.72
N VAL A 215 -6.27 -4.00 -3.72
CA VAL A 215 -7.19 -4.06 -2.58
C VAL A 215 -7.66 -5.48 -2.29
N GLY A 216 -8.21 -5.67 -1.09
CA GLY A 216 -8.81 -6.92 -0.65
C GLY A 216 -7.82 -7.96 -0.15
N GLU A 217 -8.34 -9.06 0.36
CA GLU A 217 -7.54 -10.16 0.88
C GLU A 217 -7.02 -11.06 -0.24
N PRO A 218 -5.87 -11.72 -0.05
CA PRO A 218 -5.33 -12.67 -1.01
C PRO A 218 -6.27 -13.85 -1.26
N PHE A 219 -6.26 -14.37 -2.50
CA PHE A 219 -6.90 -15.63 -2.88
C PHE A 219 -8.43 -15.70 -2.68
N GLN A 220 -9.14 -14.58 -2.60
CA GLN A 220 -10.61 -14.55 -2.50
C GLN A 220 -11.34 -15.23 -3.66
N HIS A 221 -10.63 -15.47 -4.76
CA HIS A 221 -11.12 -16.21 -5.93
C HIS A 221 -10.94 -17.73 -5.83
N VAL A 222 -10.29 -18.22 -4.76
CA VAL A 222 -10.01 -19.63 -4.54
C VAL A 222 -10.97 -20.17 -3.49
N MET A 223 -11.62 -21.28 -3.83
CA MET A 223 -12.46 -22.01 -2.87
C MET A 223 -11.56 -22.77 -1.89
N GLY A 224 -11.70 -22.49 -0.60
CA GLY A 224 -10.92 -23.12 0.45
C GLY A 224 -11.77 -23.56 1.62
N PHE A 225 -11.40 -24.67 2.24
CA PHE A 225 -11.98 -25.10 3.52
C PHE A 225 -11.17 -24.50 4.66
N THR A 226 -11.85 -23.96 5.66
CA THR A 226 -11.20 -23.43 6.86
C THR A 226 -11.24 -24.46 7.97
N PRO A 227 -10.08 -24.88 8.52
CA PRO A 227 -10.06 -25.77 9.67
C PRO A 227 -10.76 -25.11 10.87
N ASN A 228 -11.68 -25.83 11.48
CA ASN A 228 -12.35 -25.41 12.70
C ASN A 228 -12.01 -26.41 13.81
N VAL A 229 -10.98 -26.09 14.57
CA VAL A 229 -10.43 -26.99 15.61
C VAL A 229 -11.19 -26.94 16.92
N ASN A 230 -12.10 -25.98 17.10
CA ASN A 230 -12.81 -25.75 18.35
C ASN A 230 -14.31 -26.07 18.26
N ILE A 231 -14.84 -26.38 17.09
CA ILE A 231 -16.25 -26.71 16.85
C ILE A 231 -16.29 -27.99 16.00
N GLY A 232 -16.69 -29.07 16.57
CA GLY A 232 -16.77 -30.36 15.90
C GLY A 232 -17.79 -31.22 16.57
N TYR A 233 -17.91 -32.46 16.12
CA TYR A 233 -18.70 -33.46 16.79
C TYR A 233 -17.94 -34.00 18.01
N GLU A 234 -18.61 -34.03 19.14
CA GLU A 234 -18.14 -34.70 20.35
C GLU A 234 -18.47 -36.20 20.23
N PHE A 235 -17.43 -37.03 20.10
CA PHE A 235 -17.58 -38.48 20.02
C PHE A 235 -17.32 -39.17 21.36
N GLU A 236 -16.59 -38.51 22.26
CA GLU A 236 -16.34 -38.91 23.63
C GLU A 236 -16.42 -37.65 24.50
N ASP A 237 -16.87 -37.78 25.75
CA ASP A 237 -17.02 -36.69 26.71
C ASP A 237 -15.77 -35.78 26.73
N GLY A 238 -15.96 -34.54 26.31
CA GLY A 238 -14.91 -33.50 26.26
C GLY A 238 -13.92 -33.60 25.09
N LYS A 239 -14.08 -34.57 24.17
CA LYS A 239 -13.20 -34.68 22.98
C LYS A 239 -13.94 -34.27 21.71
N PHE A 240 -13.64 -33.08 21.26
CA PHE A 240 -14.09 -32.57 19.97
C PHE A 240 -13.15 -33.00 18.85
N LEU A 241 -13.68 -33.59 17.79
CA LEU A 241 -12.94 -33.76 16.54
C LEU A 241 -13.00 -32.46 15.75
N GLY A 242 -11.82 -31.94 15.37
CA GLY A 242 -11.72 -30.78 14.50
C GLY A 242 -12.46 -31.05 13.18
N THR A 243 -13.20 -30.05 12.73
CA THR A 243 -13.97 -30.11 11.48
C THR A 243 -13.44 -29.06 10.48
N MET A 244 -13.88 -29.15 9.23
CA MET A 244 -13.65 -28.15 8.22
C MET A 244 -14.94 -27.39 7.98
N ALA A 245 -14.89 -26.04 8.09
CA ALA A 245 -16.00 -25.21 7.66
C ALA A 245 -16.14 -25.27 6.14
N ALA A 246 -17.38 -25.39 5.67
CA ALA A 246 -17.66 -25.34 4.25
C ALA A 246 -17.19 -24.02 3.65
N PRO A 247 -16.69 -24.02 2.40
CA PRO A 247 -16.28 -22.79 1.74
C PRO A 247 -17.48 -21.85 1.56
N GLY A 248 -17.25 -20.56 1.78
CA GLY A 248 -18.22 -19.52 1.42
C GLY A 248 -18.36 -19.34 -0.09
N VAL A 249 -19.27 -18.48 -0.49
CA VAL A 249 -19.39 -18.07 -1.91
C VAL A 249 -18.13 -17.29 -2.32
N ILE A 250 -17.52 -17.67 -3.43
CA ILE A 250 -16.32 -17.02 -3.95
C ILE A 250 -16.67 -16.04 -5.06
N ASN A 251 -15.91 -14.96 -5.17
CA ASN A 251 -15.95 -14.04 -6.30
C ASN A 251 -14.75 -14.27 -7.22
N ARG A 252 -14.98 -14.86 -8.38
CA ARG A 252 -13.95 -15.08 -9.41
C ARG A 252 -13.66 -13.81 -10.23
N ASP A 253 -14.53 -12.81 -10.15
CA ASP A 253 -14.42 -11.55 -10.87
C ASP A 253 -13.78 -10.42 -10.10
N PHE A 254 -13.31 -10.73 -8.91
CA PHE A 254 -12.58 -9.82 -8.05
C PHE A 254 -11.32 -9.26 -8.74
N THR A 255 -11.19 -7.93 -8.75
CA THR A 255 -10.11 -7.23 -9.46
C THR A 255 -9.75 -5.90 -8.81
N TRP A 256 -8.82 -5.18 -9.41
CA TRP A 256 -8.32 -3.88 -9.01
C TRP A 256 -9.44 -2.84 -8.90
N VAL A 257 -9.31 -1.95 -7.93
CA VAL A 257 -10.09 -0.71 -7.89
C VAL A 257 -9.44 0.31 -8.82
N ARG A 258 -10.21 0.97 -9.66
CA ARG A 258 -9.73 1.95 -10.62
C ARG A 258 -10.07 3.36 -10.18
N SER A 259 -9.06 4.22 -10.09
CA SER A 259 -9.21 5.63 -9.80
C SER A 259 -8.76 6.46 -10.99
N GLU A 260 -9.66 7.24 -11.57
CA GLU A 260 -9.41 8.15 -12.70
C GLU A 260 -9.45 9.58 -12.20
N MET A 261 -8.51 10.40 -12.61
CA MET A 261 -8.44 11.81 -12.23
C MET A 261 -8.17 12.70 -13.44
N TYR A 262 -8.94 13.75 -13.57
CA TYR A 262 -8.75 14.87 -14.48
C TYR A 262 -8.41 16.10 -13.65
N ASN A 263 -7.39 16.83 -14.06
CA ASN A 263 -7.01 18.10 -13.44
C ASN A 263 -6.70 19.13 -14.53
N VAL A 264 -7.16 20.37 -14.33
CA VAL A 264 -6.80 21.53 -15.13
C VAL A 264 -6.42 22.65 -14.18
N GLY A 265 -5.19 23.20 -14.37
CA GLY A 265 -4.66 24.21 -13.47
C GLY A 265 -4.09 25.41 -14.21
N VAL A 266 -4.10 26.54 -13.52
CA VAL A 266 -3.48 27.80 -13.95
C VAL A 266 -2.55 28.29 -12.85
N GLU A 267 -1.32 28.56 -13.22
CA GLU A 267 -0.31 29.18 -12.36
C GLU A 267 -0.05 30.59 -12.87
N PHE A 268 -0.11 31.58 -11.99
CA PHE A 268 0.09 32.98 -12.33
C PHE A 268 0.91 33.68 -11.25
N SER A 269 1.99 34.35 -11.65
CA SER A 269 2.88 35.07 -10.74
C SER A 269 3.17 36.48 -11.26
N VAL A 270 3.18 37.42 -10.34
CA VAL A 270 3.47 38.85 -10.63
C VAL A 270 4.34 39.46 -9.54
N LEU A 271 4.80 40.71 -9.78
CA LEU A 271 5.58 41.52 -8.85
C LEU A 271 6.94 40.87 -8.48
N ARG A 272 7.64 40.31 -9.47
CA ARG A 272 8.93 39.61 -9.31
C ARG A 272 8.75 38.38 -8.41
N ASN A 273 7.71 37.57 -8.73
CA ASN A 273 7.30 36.36 -7.98
C ASN A 273 6.92 36.60 -6.51
N LYS A 274 6.61 37.84 -6.12
CA LYS A 274 6.16 38.13 -4.76
C LYS A 274 4.69 37.73 -4.53
N LEU A 275 3.90 37.72 -5.57
CA LEU A 275 2.49 37.33 -5.49
C LEU A 275 2.22 36.18 -6.48
N ASN A 276 1.86 35.04 -5.95
CA ASN A 276 1.63 33.84 -6.73
C ASN A 276 0.21 33.33 -6.50
N PHE A 277 -0.43 32.93 -7.59
CA PHE A 277 -1.75 32.33 -7.62
C PHE A 277 -1.65 30.97 -8.30
N GLU A 278 -2.24 29.97 -7.71
CA GLU A 278 -2.41 28.65 -8.29
C GLU A 278 -3.85 28.23 -8.13
N LEU A 279 -4.54 27.92 -9.22
CA LEU A 279 -5.92 27.51 -9.26
C LEU A 279 -6.04 26.19 -10.00
N ASP A 280 -6.53 25.17 -9.33
CA ASP A 280 -6.76 23.84 -9.87
C ASP A 280 -8.22 23.45 -9.82
N PHE A 281 -8.73 22.90 -10.90
CA PHE A 281 -10.02 22.22 -10.97
C PHE A 281 -9.79 20.73 -11.18
N TYR A 282 -10.35 19.91 -10.31
CA TYR A 282 -10.19 18.47 -10.42
C TYR A 282 -11.52 17.72 -10.40
N LYS A 283 -11.50 16.56 -11.06
CA LYS A 283 -12.58 15.58 -11.01
C LYS A 283 -11.97 14.20 -10.89
N LYS A 284 -12.30 13.51 -9.81
CA LYS A 284 -11.87 12.15 -9.52
C LYS A 284 -13.07 11.21 -9.59
N HIS A 285 -12.90 10.07 -10.26
CA HIS A 285 -13.86 8.98 -10.29
C HIS A 285 -13.18 7.68 -9.87
N LYS A 286 -13.63 7.12 -8.76
CA LYS A 286 -13.15 5.84 -8.24
C LYS A 286 -14.23 4.80 -8.47
N SER A 287 -13.90 3.73 -9.19
CA SER A 287 -14.84 2.66 -9.58
C SER A 287 -14.31 1.30 -9.15
N GLY A 288 -15.23 0.36 -8.94
CA GLY A 288 -14.88 -0.99 -8.52
C GLY A 288 -14.46 -1.08 -7.04
N LYS A 289 -14.89 -0.14 -6.18
CA LYS A 289 -14.68 -0.26 -4.74
C LYS A 289 -15.38 -1.51 -4.22
N LEU A 290 -14.75 -2.13 -3.23
CA LEU A 290 -15.23 -3.38 -2.66
C LEU A 290 -16.41 -3.16 -1.72
N LYS A 291 -17.47 -3.93 -1.93
CA LYS A 291 -18.63 -3.96 -1.04
C LYS A 291 -19.26 -5.34 -1.02
N ILE A 292 -19.78 -5.73 0.12
CA ILE A 292 -20.65 -6.90 0.25
C ILE A 292 -22.06 -6.46 -0.12
N ARG A 293 -22.73 -7.18 -1.04
CA ARG A 293 -24.15 -6.94 -1.33
C ARG A 293 -25.01 -7.49 -0.21
N GLU A 294 -25.40 -6.64 0.70
CA GLU A 294 -26.32 -6.97 1.77
C GLU A 294 -27.78 -7.04 1.22
N GLY A 295 -28.56 -7.95 1.76
CA GLY A 295 -30.02 -8.02 1.52
C GLY A 295 -30.49 -8.75 0.26
N ASN A 296 -29.60 -9.31 -0.55
CA ASN A 296 -29.99 -10.03 -1.79
C ASN A 296 -30.22 -11.54 -1.59
N LEU A 297 -29.92 -12.08 -0.41
CA LEU A 297 -30.10 -13.50 -0.12
C LEU A 297 -31.07 -13.72 1.05
N PRO A 298 -31.93 -14.75 0.96
CA PRO A 298 -32.73 -15.17 2.10
C PRO A 298 -31.82 -15.62 3.26
N ASN A 299 -32.27 -15.42 4.50
CA ASN A 299 -31.55 -15.90 5.70
C ASN A 299 -31.31 -17.43 5.69
N THR A 300 -32.07 -18.18 4.91
CA THR A 300 -31.92 -19.63 4.72
C THR A 300 -30.77 -20.02 3.81
N PHE A 301 -30.07 -19.09 3.17
CA PHE A 301 -28.96 -19.40 2.29
C PHE A 301 -27.77 -20.04 3.02
N GLY A 302 -27.60 -19.77 4.33
CA GLY A 302 -26.59 -20.39 5.18
C GLY A 302 -25.13 -20.07 4.88
N GLY A 303 -24.86 -19.02 4.10
CA GLY A 303 -23.51 -18.59 3.76
C GLY A 303 -23.38 -17.07 3.71
N SER A 304 -22.14 -16.56 3.72
CA SER A 304 -21.84 -15.14 3.54
C SER A 304 -21.55 -14.80 2.08
N MET A 305 -21.98 -13.63 1.65
CA MET A 305 -21.64 -13.09 0.31
C MET A 305 -20.17 -12.66 0.28
N PRO A 306 -19.46 -12.87 -0.84
CA PRO A 306 -18.13 -12.34 -1.03
C PRO A 306 -18.17 -10.83 -1.26
N VAL A 307 -17.02 -10.19 -1.11
CA VAL A 307 -16.84 -8.82 -1.58
C VAL A 307 -16.84 -8.77 -3.10
N GLU A 308 -17.44 -7.73 -3.65
CA GLU A 308 -17.54 -7.50 -5.09
C GLU A 308 -17.11 -6.07 -5.45
N ASN A 309 -16.60 -5.89 -6.67
CA ASN A 309 -16.22 -4.57 -7.19
C ASN A 309 -17.44 -3.80 -7.74
N VAL A 310 -18.35 -3.36 -6.87
CA VAL A 310 -19.66 -2.82 -7.27
C VAL A 310 -19.90 -1.36 -6.90
N GLU A 311 -19.08 -0.79 -6.02
CA GLU A 311 -19.27 0.58 -5.55
C GLU A 311 -18.43 1.58 -6.36
N SER A 312 -18.96 2.78 -6.56
CA SER A 312 -18.24 3.88 -7.18
C SER A 312 -18.41 5.18 -6.41
N GLU A 313 -17.42 6.06 -6.54
CA GLU A 313 -17.38 7.36 -5.88
C GLU A 313 -16.92 8.43 -6.87
N ARG A 314 -17.53 9.61 -6.81
CA ARG A 314 -17.09 10.77 -7.56
C ARG A 314 -16.80 11.92 -6.60
N THR A 315 -15.63 12.53 -6.82
CA THR A 315 -15.23 13.75 -6.11
C THR A 315 -14.84 14.79 -7.12
N GLN A 316 -15.28 16.01 -6.95
CA GLN A 316 -14.86 17.14 -7.78
C GLN A 316 -14.75 18.38 -6.91
N GLY A 317 -13.84 19.26 -7.28
CA GLY A 317 -13.56 20.45 -6.52
C GLY A 317 -12.62 21.39 -7.23
N PHE A 318 -12.26 22.44 -6.52
CA PHE A 318 -11.18 23.34 -6.92
C PHE A 318 -10.32 23.67 -5.70
N ASP A 319 -9.06 23.91 -5.96
CA ASP A 319 -8.07 24.35 -4.97
C ASP A 319 -7.50 25.69 -5.43
N LEU A 320 -7.50 26.68 -4.53
CA LEU A 320 -6.91 28.01 -4.76
C LEU A 320 -5.83 28.24 -3.72
N THR A 321 -4.61 28.45 -4.20
CA THR A 321 -3.47 28.84 -3.37
C THR A 321 -3.03 30.25 -3.75
N ILE A 322 -2.89 31.12 -2.76
CA ILE A 322 -2.36 32.48 -2.90
C ILE A 322 -1.19 32.58 -1.93
N SER A 323 -0.01 32.93 -2.46
CA SER A 323 1.19 33.12 -1.65
C SER A 323 1.87 34.46 -1.96
N HIS A 324 2.36 35.08 -0.90
CA HIS A 324 3.01 36.40 -0.94
C HIS A 324 4.34 36.33 -0.16
#